data_2751aa6ab97d6e921247b64d0e58eb10
#
_entry.id   2751aa6ab97d6e921247b64d0e58eb10
#
_cell.length_a   1.000
_cell.length_b   1.000
_cell.length_c   1.000
_cell.angle_alpha   90.00
_cell.angle_beta   90.00
_cell.angle_gamma   90.00
#
_symmetry.space_group_name_H-M   'P 1'
#
loop_
_entity.id
_entity.type
_entity.pdbx_description
1 polymer ?
#
loop_
_entity_poly.entity_id
_entity_poly.type
_entity_poly.pdbx_seq_one_letter_code
_entity_poly.pdbx_strand_id
1 'polypeptide(L)'
;MMFEDFRPVAVLDWEMATLGPRELDLGWMTYLHRFFEDIAAAAGLDGMPGFLRLDDLAALYEELTGHAPRDLEYYTAYAALRQATIMLRIQERAIHFGQAVAPEDPDDMIMHRASLEAMLDGTYWEKIR
;
A
#
# COMPACT_ATOMS: atom_id res chain seq x y z
N MET A 1 -3.00 12.03 -8.99
CA MET A 1 -3.74 13.25 -8.59
C MET A 1 -2.94 14.45 -9.04
N MET A 2 -3.61 15.49 -9.56
CA MET A 2 -2.97 16.78 -9.94
C MET A 2 -3.31 17.84 -8.92
N PHE A 3 -2.36 18.75 -8.66
CA PHE A 3 -2.53 19.85 -7.71
C PHE A 3 -2.24 21.18 -8.38
N GLU A 4 -2.95 22.22 -7.98
CA GLU A 4 -2.70 23.61 -8.28
C GLU A 4 -2.76 24.38 -6.95
N ASP A 5 -1.71 25.14 -6.61
CA ASP A 5 -1.60 25.86 -5.34
C ASP A 5 -1.95 24.98 -4.10
N PHE A 6 -1.40 23.77 -4.04
CA PHE A 6 -1.65 22.77 -3.00
C PHE A 6 -3.11 22.26 -2.90
N ARG A 7 -3.95 22.57 -3.88
CA ARG A 7 -5.32 22.08 -3.95
C ARG A 7 -5.44 20.98 -4.99
N PRO A 8 -6.09 19.85 -4.68
CA PRO A 8 -6.35 18.83 -5.70
C PRO A 8 -7.34 19.36 -6.73
N VAL A 9 -6.95 19.35 -8.01
CA VAL A 9 -7.78 19.83 -9.13
C VAL A 9 -8.24 18.70 -10.05
N ALA A 10 -7.54 17.56 -10.04
CA ALA A 10 -7.96 16.39 -10.81
C ALA A 10 -7.46 15.09 -10.19
N VAL A 11 -8.29 14.05 -10.29
CA VAL A 11 -7.92 12.66 -10.03
C VAL A 11 -7.78 11.95 -11.37
N LEU A 12 -6.62 11.32 -11.58
CA LEU A 12 -6.27 10.62 -12.81
C LEU A 12 -6.19 9.12 -12.52
N ASP A 13 -6.05 8.32 -13.59
CA ASP A 13 -5.77 6.88 -13.50
C ASP A 13 -6.96 6.08 -12.95
N TRP A 14 -8.09 6.25 -13.61
CA TRP A 14 -9.34 5.61 -13.23
C TRP A 14 -9.49 4.16 -13.72
N GLU A 15 -8.50 3.60 -14.42
CA GLU A 15 -8.57 2.26 -15.01
C GLU A 15 -8.77 1.14 -13.99
N MET A 16 -8.33 1.36 -12.74
CA MET A 16 -8.51 0.43 -11.63
C MET A 16 -9.68 0.81 -10.71
N ALA A 17 -10.47 1.82 -11.08
CA ALA A 17 -11.59 2.28 -10.26
C ALA A 17 -12.68 1.21 -10.16
N THR A 18 -13.23 1.06 -8.97
CA THR A 18 -14.32 0.12 -8.69
C THR A 18 -15.26 0.70 -7.63
N LEU A 19 -16.47 0.14 -7.55
CA LEU A 19 -17.38 0.43 -6.45
C LEU A 19 -17.07 -0.49 -5.27
N GLY A 20 -16.93 0.09 -4.09
CA GLY A 20 -16.61 -0.68 -2.88
C GLY A 20 -16.64 0.18 -1.62
N PRO A 21 -16.34 -0.43 -0.47
CA PRO A 21 -16.15 0.29 0.78
C PRO A 21 -15.04 1.36 0.65
N ARG A 22 -15.23 2.48 1.32
CA ARG A 22 -14.26 3.60 1.34
C ARG A 22 -12.92 3.18 1.94
N GLU A 23 -12.97 2.21 2.82
CA GLU A 23 -11.81 1.61 3.49
C GLU A 23 -10.82 0.96 2.50
N LEU A 24 -11.26 0.59 1.28
CA LEU A 24 -10.37 0.12 0.23
C LEU A 24 -9.32 1.19 -0.16
N ASP A 25 -9.75 2.44 -0.30
CA ASP A 25 -8.85 3.54 -0.64
C ASP A 25 -7.96 3.92 0.54
N LEU A 26 -8.53 3.95 1.76
CA LEU A 26 -7.79 4.25 2.98
C LEU A 26 -6.71 3.20 3.25
N GLY A 27 -7.05 1.92 3.14
CA GLY A 27 -6.11 0.81 3.29
C GLY A 27 -5.03 0.83 2.21
N TRP A 28 -5.39 1.13 0.96
CA TRP A 28 -4.44 1.28 -0.14
C TRP A 28 -3.45 2.43 0.11
N MET A 29 -3.95 3.59 0.54
CA MET A 29 -3.14 4.76 0.85
C MET A 29 -2.15 4.50 1.99
N THR A 30 -2.63 3.89 3.09
CA THR A 30 -1.78 3.52 4.23
C THR A 30 -0.71 2.51 3.83
N TYR A 31 -1.10 1.45 3.12
CA TYR A 31 -0.18 0.41 2.68
C TYR A 31 0.91 0.98 1.76
N LEU A 32 0.54 1.73 0.72
CA LEU A 32 1.52 2.28 -0.23
C LEU A 32 2.49 3.24 0.45
N HIS A 33 2.00 4.07 1.37
CA HIS A 33 2.89 4.95 2.12
C HIS A 33 3.94 4.14 2.89
N ARG A 34 3.53 3.10 3.64
CA ARG A 34 4.48 2.24 4.37
C ARG A 34 5.43 1.48 3.45
N PHE A 35 4.94 1.00 2.33
CA PHE A 35 5.77 0.33 1.34
C PHE A 35 6.89 1.24 0.80
N PHE A 36 6.59 2.51 0.52
CA PHE A 36 7.60 3.47 0.08
C PHE A 36 8.50 3.95 1.23
N GLU A 37 8.01 3.99 2.48
CA GLU A 37 8.85 4.23 3.66
C GLU A 37 9.90 3.13 3.83
N ASP A 38 9.53 1.87 3.66
CA ASP A 38 10.48 0.75 3.73
C ASP A 38 11.54 0.84 2.62
N ILE A 39 11.17 1.25 1.41
CA ILE A 39 12.11 1.48 0.31
C ILE A 39 13.04 2.67 0.63
N ALA A 40 12.52 3.78 1.15
CA ALA A 40 13.31 4.94 1.53
C ALA A 40 14.31 4.59 2.63
N ALA A 41 13.89 3.86 3.65
CA ALA A 41 14.75 3.38 4.72
C ALA A 41 15.87 2.46 4.20
N ALA A 42 15.55 1.53 3.30
CA ALA A 42 16.54 0.66 2.67
C ALA A 42 17.55 1.43 1.80
N ALA A 43 17.14 2.56 1.23
CA ALA A 43 18.00 3.46 0.45
C ALA A 43 18.76 4.49 1.32
N GLY A 44 18.58 4.49 2.64
CA GLY A 44 19.18 5.46 3.56
C GLY A 44 18.62 6.88 3.39
N LEU A 45 17.40 7.02 2.89
CA LEU A 45 16.72 8.29 2.71
C LEU A 45 15.83 8.60 3.92
N ASP A 46 15.67 9.89 4.21
CA ASP A 46 14.71 10.34 5.21
C ASP A 46 13.29 10.06 4.73
N GLY A 47 12.47 9.48 5.62
CA GLY A 47 11.07 9.21 5.37
C GLY A 47 10.14 10.12 6.18
N MET A 48 8.86 9.80 6.16
CA MET A 48 7.81 10.45 6.95
C MET A 48 7.07 9.42 7.82
N PRO A 49 7.74 8.77 8.79
CA PRO A 49 7.18 7.63 9.53
C PRO A 49 5.93 7.98 10.35
N GLY A 50 5.76 9.24 10.73
CA GLY A 50 4.57 9.75 11.41
C GLY A 50 3.40 10.10 10.50
N PHE A 51 3.57 10.06 9.17
CA PHE A 51 2.50 10.40 8.22
C PHE A 51 1.65 9.17 7.89
N LEU A 52 0.34 9.35 7.73
CA LEU A 52 -0.64 8.30 7.42
C LEU A 52 -0.60 7.09 8.38
N ARG A 53 -0.40 7.35 9.68
CA ARG A 53 -0.62 6.31 10.70
C ARG A 53 -2.09 5.92 10.72
N LEU A 54 -2.35 4.65 10.97
CA LEU A 54 -3.68 4.05 10.78
C LEU A 54 -4.75 4.75 11.64
N ASP A 55 -4.44 4.97 12.91
CA ASP A 55 -5.38 5.57 13.86
C ASP A 55 -5.59 7.07 13.59
N ASP A 56 -4.52 7.79 13.22
CA ASP A 56 -4.60 9.21 12.85
C ASP A 56 -5.41 9.41 11.56
N LEU A 57 -5.21 8.54 10.58
CA LEU A 57 -5.98 8.55 9.34
C LEU A 57 -7.46 8.26 9.59
N ALA A 58 -7.77 7.27 10.44
CA ALA A 58 -9.14 6.93 10.79
C ALA A 58 -9.85 8.11 11.48
N ALA A 59 -9.19 8.72 12.47
CA ALA A 59 -9.74 9.86 13.20
C ALA A 59 -9.98 11.08 12.27
N LEU A 60 -9.00 11.42 11.44
CA LEU A 60 -9.13 12.52 10.48
C LEU A 60 -10.23 12.27 9.46
N TYR A 61 -10.35 11.04 8.94
CA TYR A 61 -11.38 10.70 7.98
C TYR A 61 -12.78 10.79 8.59
N GLU A 62 -12.96 10.33 9.83
CA GLU A 62 -14.21 10.47 10.57
C GLU A 62 -14.56 11.94 10.82
N GLU A 63 -13.59 12.76 11.25
CA GLU A 63 -13.79 14.20 11.45
C GLU A 63 -14.27 14.90 10.18
N LEU A 64 -13.64 14.60 9.04
CA LEU A 64 -13.93 15.28 7.77
C LEU A 64 -15.21 14.80 7.09
N THR A 65 -15.62 13.55 7.30
CA THR A 65 -16.70 12.92 6.53
C THR A 65 -17.90 12.48 7.36
N GLY A 66 -17.75 12.41 8.68
CA GLY A 66 -18.75 11.84 9.59
C GLY A 66 -18.83 10.31 9.50
N HIS A 67 -17.92 9.64 8.79
CA HIS A 67 -17.87 8.19 8.64
C HIS A 67 -16.69 7.62 9.41
N ALA A 68 -16.95 6.83 10.45
CA ALA A 68 -15.93 6.09 11.19
C ALA A 68 -15.49 4.86 10.38
N PRO A 69 -14.25 4.82 9.84
CA PRO A 69 -13.77 3.68 9.08
C PRO A 69 -13.66 2.44 9.96
N ARG A 70 -13.91 1.27 9.37
CA ARG A 70 -13.84 -0.01 10.08
C ARG A 70 -12.88 -0.96 9.39
N ASP A 71 -12.32 -1.88 10.18
CA ASP A 71 -11.51 -2.98 9.66
C ASP A 71 -10.33 -2.52 8.77
N LEU A 72 -9.72 -1.36 9.10
CA LEU A 72 -8.63 -0.78 8.30
C LEU A 72 -7.41 -1.70 8.20
N GLU A 73 -7.13 -2.52 9.22
CA GLU A 73 -6.08 -3.54 9.14
C GLU A 73 -6.37 -4.55 8.04
N TYR A 74 -7.62 -5.04 7.95
CA TYR A 74 -8.02 -5.94 6.88
C TYR A 74 -7.85 -5.30 5.50
N TYR A 75 -8.31 -4.05 5.32
CA TYR A 75 -8.19 -3.38 4.03
C TYR A 75 -6.74 -3.03 3.68
N THR A 76 -5.91 -2.75 4.66
CA THR A 76 -4.46 -2.55 4.47
C THR A 76 -3.78 -3.86 4.04
N ALA A 77 -4.09 -4.98 4.69
CA ALA A 77 -3.60 -6.30 4.29
C ALA A 77 -4.11 -6.71 2.90
N TYR A 78 -5.37 -6.41 2.59
CA TYR A 78 -5.93 -6.64 1.26
C TYR A 78 -5.21 -5.82 0.18
N ALA A 79 -4.84 -4.56 0.48
CA ALA A 79 -4.04 -3.72 -0.41
C ALA A 79 -2.66 -4.34 -0.66
N ALA A 80 -1.98 -4.83 0.38
CA ALA A 80 -0.71 -5.53 0.25
C ALA A 80 -0.81 -6.79 -0.61
N LEU A 81 -1.86 -7.58 -0.44
CA LEU A 81 -2.11 -8.77 -1.26
C LEU A 81 -2.37 -8.42 -2.74
N ARG A 82 -3.13 -7.35 -3.00
CA ARG A 82 -3.34 -6.85 -4.38
C ARG A 82 -2.00 -6.45 -5.01
N GLN A 83 -1.15 -5.72 -4.30
CA GLN A 83 0.17 -5.32 -4.77
C GLN A 83 1.05 -6.54 -5.04
N ALA A 84 1.03 -7.56 -4.18
CA ALA A 84 1.75 -8.81 -4.40
C ALA A 84 1.32 -9.49 -5.72
N THR A 85 0.02 -9.57 -5.97
CA THR A 85 -0.52 -10.13 -7.20
C THR A 85 -0.06 -9.34 -8.44
N ILE A 86 -0.05 -8.01 -8.36
CA ILE A 86 0.43 -7.15 -9.45
C ILE A 86 1.92 -7.39 -9.71
N MET A 87 2.74 -7.41 -8.65
CA MET A 87 4.18 -7.62 -8.75
C MET A 87 4.51 -9.00 -9.34
N LEU A 88 3.82 -10.05 -8.88
CA LEU A 88 3.98 -11.40 -9.41
C LEU A 88 3.74 -11.41 -10.93
N ARG A 89 2.64 -10.83 -11.39
CA ARG A 89 2.31 -10.77 -12.82
C ARG A 89 3.31 -9.95 -13.65
N ILE A 90 3.84 -8.87 -13.08
CA ILE A 90 4.89 -8.07 -13.74
C ILE A 90 6.17 -8.91 -13.89
N GLN A 91 6.59 -9.61 -12.83
CA GLN A 91 7.78 -10.46 -12.84
C GLN A 91 7.62 -11.66 -13.79
N GLU A 92 6.49 -12.37 -13.74
CA GLU A 92 6.19 -13.46 -14.68
C GLU A 92 6.26 -12.98 -16.13
N ARG A 93 5.73 -11.78 -16.42
CA ARG A 93 5.80 -11.19 -17.75
C ARG A 93 7.25 -10.87 -18.15
N ALA A 94 8.04 -10.29 -17.25
CA ALA A 94 9.44 -9.98 -17.50
C ALA A 94 10.26 -11.24 -17.78
N ILE A 95 10.03 -12.32 -17.05
CA ILE A 95 10.64 -13.65 -17.26
C ILE A 95 10.22 -14.21 -18.62
N HIS A 96 8.94 -14.17 -18.94
CA HIS A 96 8.42 -14.66 -20.22
C HIS A 96 9.08 -13.99 -21.43
N PHE A 97 9.35 -12.69 -21.33
CA PHE A 97 10.01 -11.93 -22.40
C PHE A 97 11.55 -11.90 -22.32
N GLY A 98 12.14 -12.70 -21.42
CA GLY A 98 13.60 -12.77 -21.24
C GLY A 98 14.23 -11.51 -20.66
N GLN A 99 13.44 -10.64 -20.01
CA GLN A 99 13.88 -9.41 -19.35
C GLN A 99 14.33 -9.64 -17.90
N ALA A 100 13.97 -10.78 -17.31
CA ALA A 100 14.36 -11.20 -15.97
C ALA A 100 14.60 -12.72 -15.95
N VAL A 101 15.30 -13.18 -14.93
CA VAL A 101 15.52 -14.61 -14.64
C VAL A 101 14.60 -15.01 -13.48
N ALA A 102 14.00 -16.18 -13.57
CA ALA A 102 13.17 -16.71 -12.49
C ALA A 102 14.04 -16.95 -11.24
N PRO A 103 13.62 -16.47 -10.06
CA PRO A 103 14.31 -16.77 -8.81
C PRO A 103 14.16 -18.25 -8.43
N GLU A 104 15.01 -18.76 -7.54
CA GLU A 104 14.91 -20.11 -7.01
C GLU A 104 13.65 -20.28 -6.15
N ASP A 105 13.34 -19.29 -5.30
CA ASP A 105 12.08 -19.21 -4.56
C ASP A 105 11.09 -18.29 -5.30
N PRO A 106 9.94 -18.78 -5.78
CA PRO A 106 8.94 -17.95 -6.46
C PRO A 106 8.42 -16.80 -5.60
N ASP A 107 8.43 -16.92 -4.27
CA ASP A 107 7.96 -15.88 -3.37
C ASP A 107 8.90 -14.65 -3.36
N ASP A 108 10.16 -14.79 -3.81
CA ASP A 108 11.09 -13.67 -3.99
C ASP A 108 10.67 -12.71 -5.13
N MET A 109 9.69 -13.10 -5.94
CA MET A 109 9.06 -12.18 -6.88
C MET A 109 8.18 -11.12 -6.19
N ILE A 110 7.89 -11.29 -4.91
CA ILE A 110 7.09 -10.36 -4.11
C ILE A 110 8.01 -9.51 -3.23
N MET A 111 8.34 -8.31 -3.68
CA MET A 111 9.29 -7.41 -3.01
C MET A 111 8.96 -7.16 -1.52
N HIS A 112 7.68 -7.13 -1.16
CA HIS A 112 7.20 -6.86 0.20
C HIS A 112 6.73 -8.11 0.95
N ARG A 113 7.27 -9.29 0.60
CA ARG A 113 6.97 -10.56 1.27
C ARG A 113 7.07 -10.45 2.80
N ALA A 114 8.16 -9.85 3.31
CA ALA A 114 8.36 -9.66 4.75
C ALA A 114 7.22 -8.85 5.41
N SER A 115 6.67 -7.85 4.72
CA SER A 115 5.52 -7.09 5.22
C SER A 115 4.25 -7.93 5.29
N LEU A 116 4.01 -8.80 4.29
CA LEU A 116 2.88 -9.73 4.31
C LEU A 116 2.99 -10.74 5.44
N GLU A 117 4.17 -11.31 5.67
CA GLU A 117 4.44 -12.22 6.77
C GLU A 117 4.23 -11.53 8.13
N ALA A 118 4.72 -10.28 8.28
CA ALA A 118 4.50 -9.48 9.48
C ALA A 118 3.02 -9.09 9.70
N MET A 119 2.22 -8.95 8.66
CA MET A 119 0.77 -8.76 8.79
C MET A 119 0.07 -10.01 9.34
N LEU A 120 0.53 -11.19 8.94
CA LEU A 120 -0.02 -12.47 9.41
C LEU A 120 0.35 -12.77 10.86
N ASP A 121 1.56 -12.45 11.29
CA ASP A 121 2.02 -12.66 12.67
C ASP A 121 1.62 -11.51 13.63
N GLY A 122 1.08 -10.41 13.09
CA GLY A 122 0.58 -9.27 13.85
C GLY A 122 1.60 -8.17 14.14
N THR A 123 2.89 -8.37 13.88
CA THR A 123 3.96 -7.41 14.19
C THR A 123 3.94 -6.17 13.29
N TYR A 124 3.35 -6.27 12.10
CA TYR A 124 3.19 -5.14 11.18
C TYR A 124 2.35 -4.00 11.80
N TRP A 125 1.30 -4.35 12.53
CA TRP A 125 0.32 -3.39 13.03
C TRP A 125 0.89 -2.47 14.10
N GLU A 126 1.86 -2.93 14.88
CA GLU A 126 2.54 -2.12 15.88
C GLU A 126 3.32 -0.93 15.26
N LYS A 127 3.77 -1.08 14.02
CA LYS A 127 4.56 -0.06 13.32
C LYS A 127 3.69 1.07 12.75
N ILE A 128 2.43 0.81 12.46
CA ILE A 128 1.57 1.72 11.68
C ILE A 128 0.42 2.34 12.48
N ARG A 129 0.22 1.92 13.70
CA ARG A 129 -0.71 2.56 14.66
C ARG A 129 -0.16 3.82 15.29
#